data_1177e920324a3b64e3248b1ef8c4e789
#
_entry.id   1177e920324a3b64e3248b1ef8c4e789
#
_cell.length_a   1.000
_cell.length_b   1.000
_cell.length_c   1.000
_cell.angle_alpha   90.00
_cell.angle_beta   90.00
_cell.angle_gamma   90.00
#
_symmetry.space_group_name_H-M   'P 1'
#
loop_
_entity.id
_entity.type
_entity.pdbx_description
1 polymer ?
#
loop_
_entity_poly.entity_id
_entity_poly.type
_entity_poly.pdbx_seq_one_letter_code
_entity_poly.pdbx_strand_id
1 'polypeptide(L)'
;ILTSIDIDPEHQRAAREAYAAAGIPSQRTRVISGDAGQVLGRLTDGAYDLVLVDADKEGYPVYVEQAIRLLRTGGVLVLDNMLWHDKVADPASRDGLTTLLRDLGKALREDDRLLPLLLPVGDGLLVAKKVWVPESGE
;
A
#
# COMPACT_ATOMS: atom_id res chain seq x y z
N ILE A 1 9.50 12.51 6.33
CA ILE A 1 8.98 11.81 7.52
C ILE A 1 8.42 10.48 7.09
N LEU A 2 8.77 9.42 7.81
CA LEU A 2 8.24 8.07 7.62
C LEU A 2 7.20 7.79 8.70
N THR A 3 6.00 7.40 8.30
CA THR A 3 4.98 6.86 9.20
C THR A 3 4.87 5.35 8.98
N SER A 4 5.09 4.56 10.02
CA SER A 4 4.97 3.10 10.00
C SER A 4 3.83 2.66 10.91
N ILE A 5 2.95 1.83 10.36
CA ILE A 5 1.80 1.28 11.09
C ILE A 5 1.93 -0.24 11.11
N ASP A 6 1.90 -0.84 12.28
CA ASP A 6 1.91 -2.29 12.43
C ASP A 6 1.11 -2.67 13.69
N ILE A 7 0.41 -3.78 13.62
CA ILE A 7 -0.35 -4.31 14.76
C ILE A 7 0.56 -5.05 15.76
N ASP A 8 1.71 -5.53 15.31
CA ASP A 8 2.66 -6.29 16.13
C ASP A 8 3.68 -5.35 16.79
N PRO A 9 3.72 -5.25 18.14
CA PRO A 9 4.69 -4.43 18.85
C PRO A 9 6.14 -4.83 18.61
N GLU A 10 6.41 -6.11 18.36
CA GLU A 10 7.77 -6.59 18.09
C GLU A 10 8.27 -6.10 16.73
N HIS A 11 7.41 -6.05 15.71
CA HIS A 11 7.77 -5.46 14.42
C HIS A 11 8.08 -3.97 14.58
N GLN A 12 7.32 -3.27 15.40
CA GLN A 12 7.55 -1.84 15.66
C GLN A 12 8.86 -1.60 16.42
N ARG A 13 9.20 -2.48 17.36
CA ARG A 13 10.50 -2.42 18.07
C ARG A 13 11.63 -2.62 17.08
N ALA A 14 11.57 -3.64 16.23
CA ALA A 14 12.56 -3.91 15.20
C ALA A 14 12.72 -2.73 14.22
N ALA A 15 11.61 -2.09 13.83
CA ALA A 15 11.64 -0.91 12.98
C ALA A 15 12.39 0.25 13.64
N ARG A 16 12.11 0.54 14.92
CA ARG A 16 12.82 1.61 15.66
C ARG A 16 14.32 1.33 15.75
N GLU A 17 14.70 0.09 16.04
CA GLU A 17 16.10 -0.32 16.08
C GLU A 17 16.80 -0.14 14.72
N ALA A 18 16.13 -0.52 13.63
CA ALA A 18 16.64 -0.36 12.27
C ALA A 18 16.83 1.13 11.91
N TYR A 19 15.86 1.98 12.24
CA TYR A 19 15.96 3.42 11.98
C TYR A 19 17.11 4.04 12.77
N ALA A 20 17.28 3.67 14.03
CA ALA A 20 18.38 4.15 14.85
C ALA A 20 19.75 3.68 14.29
N ALA A 21 19.86 2.42 13.89
CA ALA A 21 21.07 1.87 13.28
C ALA A 21 21.41 2.55 11.95
N ALA A 22 20.41 2.98 11.19
CA ALA A 22 20.58 3.74 9.95
C ALA A 22 20.89 5.23 10.18
N GLY A 23 20.94 5.69 11.43
CA GLY A 23 21.20 7.08 11.76
C GLY A 23 20.04 8.03 11.46
N ILE A 24 18.82 7.51 11.34
CA ILE A 24 17.63 8.33 11.08
C ILE A 24 17.15 8.94 12.39
N PRO A 25 17.08 10.28 12.48
CA PRO A 25 16.62 10.95 13.70
C PRO A 25 15.17 10.56 14.06
N SER A 26 14.89 10.41 15.35
CA SER A 26 13.55 10.03 15.84
C SER A 26 12.45 11.01 15.41
N GLN A 27 12.78 12.27 15.19
CA GLN A 27 11.85 13.30 14.71
C GLN A 27 11.38 13.04 13.26
N ARG A 28 12.07 12.18 12.50
CA ARG A 28 11.74 11.84 11.12
C ARG A 28 10.95 10.54 10.99
N THR A 29 10.67 9.87 12.08
CA THR A 29 9.92 8.62 12.09
C THR A 29 8.75 8.68 13.06
N ARG A 30 7.60 8.20 12.63
CA ARG A 30 6.40 8.00 13.44
C ARG A 30 6.03 6.54 13.39
N VAL A 31 6.07 5.88 14.54
CA VAL A 31 5.72 4.47 14.66
C VAL A 31 4.40 4.38 15.40
N ILE A 32 3.37 3.92 14.72
CA ILE A 32 2.00 3.82 15.25
C ILE A 32 1.64 2.35 15.40
N SER A 33 1.37 1.92 16.63
CA SER A 33 0.88 0.57 16.91
C SER A 33 -0.63 0.55 16.78
N GLY A 34 -1.15 -0.38 16.00
CA GLY A 34 -2.58 -0.55 15.82
C GLY A 34 -2.94 -1.21 14.49
N ASP A 35 -4.23 -1.48 14.34
CA ASP A 35 -4.81 -1.99 13.10
C ASP A 35 -4.82 -0.87 12.05
N ALA A 36 -4.20 -1.14 10.89
CA ALA A 36 -4.12 -0.16 9.81
C ALA A 36 -5.52 0.28 9.34
N GLY A 37 -6.48 -0.62 9.30
CA GLY A 37 -7.86 -0.29 8.92
C GLY A 37 -8.50 0.78 9.79
N GLN A 38 -8.08 0.87 11.06
CA GLN A 38 -8.57 1.89 12.00
C GLN A 38 -7.69 3.15 12.01
N VAL A 39 -6.37 2.97 11.90
CA VAL A 39 -5.40 4.07 12.01
C VAL A 39 -5.43 4.97 10.77
N LEU A 40 -5.49 4.37 9.57
CA LEU A 40 -5.38 5.10 8.30
C LEU A 40 -6.42 6.21 8.17
N GLY A 41 -7.64 5.99 8.64
CA GLY A 41 -8.72 6.99 8.58
C GLY A 41 -8.43 8.29 9.35
N ARG A 42 -7.46 8.28 10.24
CA ARG A 42 -7.06 9.45 11.05
C ARG A 42 -5.96 10.27 10.40
N LEU A 43 -5.35 9.78 9.33
CA LEU A 43 -4.26 10.44 8.64
C LEU A 43 -4.80 11.45 7.62
N THR A 44 -3.98 12.45 7.32
CA THR A 44 -4.38 13.62 6.52
C THR A 44 -4.42 13.30 5.02
N ASP A 45 -5.49 13.68 4.35
CA ASP A 45 -5.68 13.57 2.91
C ASP A 45 -4.57 14.31 2.14
N GLY A 46 -4.07 13.69 1.07
CA GLY A 46 -3.13 14.32 0.15
C GLY A 46 -1.78 14.71 0.74
N ALA A 47 -1.43 14.17 1.92
CA ALA A 47 -0.23 14.57 2.66
C ALA A 47 0.98 13.67 2.41
N TYR A 48 0.83 12.59 1.66
CA TYR A 48 1.88 11.57 1.51
C TYR A 48 2.39 11.49 0.08
N ASP A 49 3.70 11.30 -0.04
CA ASP A 49 4.40 11.16 -1.33
C ASP A 49 4.44 9.70 -1.79
N LEU A 50 4.50 8.77 -0.84
CA LEU A 50 4.56 7.34 -1.09
C LEU A 50 3.82 6.59 0.00
N VAL A 51 3.05 5.59 -0.40
CA VAL A 51 2.41 4.62 0.50
C VAL A 51 2.80 3.23 0.08
N LEU A 52 3.48 2.49 0.97
CA LEU A 52 3.80 1.07 0.80
C LEU A 52 2.82 0.24 1.61
N VAL A 53 2.16 -0.70 0.95
CA VAL A 53 1.24 -1.65 1.58
C VAL A 53 1.85 -3.06 1.54
N ASP A 54 2.16 -3.59 2.71
CA ASP A 54 2.67 -4.95 2.91
C ASP A 54 2.14 -5.48 4.25
N ALA A 55 0.83 -5.63 4.34
CA ALA A 55 0.12 -6.08 5.53
C ALA A 55 -0.70 -7.34 5.23
N ASP A 56 -1.74 -7.62 6.02
CA ASP A 56 -2.67 -8.70 5.74
C ASP A 56 -3.36 -8.50 4.39
N LYS A 57 -3.47 -9.58 3.61
CA LYS A 57 -3.94 -9.48 2.23
C LYS A 57 -5.44 -9.23 2.13
N GLU A 58 -6.20 -9.73 3.10
CA GLU A 58 -7.64 -9.48 3.21
C GLU A 58 -7.95 -7.97 3.31
N GLY A 59 -7.07 -7.21 3.94
CA GLY A 59 -7.21 -5.77 4.10
C GLY A 59 -6.82 -4.94 2.89
N TYR A 60 -6.16 -5.51 1.89
CA TYR A 60 -5.61 -4.76 0.75
C TYR A 60 -6.63 -3.86 0.03
N PRO A 61 -7.86 -4.29 -0.27
CA PRO A 61 -8.82 -3.39 -0.91
C PRO A 61 -9.10 -2.12 -0.10
N VAL A 62 -9.21 -2.23 1.21
CA VAL A 62 -9.40 -1.09 2.12
C VAL A 62 -8.15 -0.22 2.18
N TYR A 63 -6.97 -0.84 2.33
CA TYR A 63 -5.71 -0.10 2.40
C TYR A 63 -5.43 0.68 1.12
N VAL A 64 -5.76 0.13 -0.03
CA VAL A 64 -5.61 0.80 -1.33
C VAL A 64 -6.47 2.06 -1.43
N GLU A 65 -7.75 1.99 -1.05
CA GLU A 65 -8.63 3.17 -1.05
C GLU A 65 -8.11 4.25 -0.10
N GLN A 66 -7.66 3.86 1.08
CA GLN A 66 -7.04 4.80 2.01
C GLN A 66 -5.74 5.39 1.46
N ALA A 67 -4.91 4.57 0.82
CA ALA A 67 -3.66 5.04 0.22
C ALA A 67 -3.91 6.08 -0.88
N ILE A 68 -4.89 5.84 -1.74
CA ILE A 68 -5.26 6.79 -2.79
C ILE A 68 -5.71 8.13 -2.19
N ARG A 69 -6.50 8.10 -1.12
CA ARG A 69 -6.91 9.30 -0.39
C ARG A 69 -5.72 10.04 0.22
N LEU A 70 -4.81 9.31 0.86
CA LEU A 70 -3.65 9.87 1.56
C LEU A 70 -2.59 10.43 0.62
N LEU A 71 -2.41 9.83 -0.55
CA LEU A 71 -1.42 10.28 -1.53
C LEU A 71 -1.81 11.63 -2.13
N ARG A 72 -0.82 12.52 -2.24
CA ARG A 72 -0.94 13.67 -3.11
C ARG A 72 -1.01 13.24 -4.59
N THR A 73 -1.50 14.09 -5.46
CA THR A 73 -1.37 13.90 -6.90
C THR A 73 0.12 13.81 -7.27
N GLY A 74 0.49 12.82 -8.06
CA GLY A 74 1.89 12.49 -8.37
C GLY A 74 2.56 11.58 -7.34
N GLY A 75 1.92 11.32 -6.20
CA GLY A 75 2.39 10.34 -5.21
C GLY A 75 2.28 8.92 -5.71
N VAL A 76 2.97 8.00 -5.07
CA VAL A 76 3.13 6.61 -5.53
C VAL A 76 2.61 5.63 -4.49
N LEU A 77 1.74 4.74 -4.95
CA LEU A 77 1.29 3.55 -4.22
C LEU A 77 2.15 2.36 -4.60
N VAL A 78 2.62 1.60 -3.63
CA VAL A 78 3.34 0.33 -3.83
C VAL A 78 2.63 -0.77 -3.05
N LEU A 79 2.24 -1.84 -3.75
CA LEU A 79 1.65 -3.03 -3.16
C LEU A 79 2.60 -4.20 -3.34
N ASP A 80 3.02 -4.83 -2.26
CA ASP A 80 3.80 -6.07 -2.32
C ASP A 80 2.91 -7.30 -2.45
N ASN A 81 3.50 -8.41 -2.88
CA ASN A 81 2.87 -9.73 -3.03
C ASN A 81 1.73 -9.79 -4.06
N MET A 82 1.76 -8.98 -5.09
CA MET A 82 0.67 -8.94 -6.06
C MET A 82 0.69 -10.09 -7.08
N LEU A 83 1.77 -10.88 -7.14
CA LEU A 83 1.81 -12.15 -7.87
C LEU A 83 1.38 -13.33 -6.99
N TRP A 84 1.53 -13.22 -5.68
CA TRP A 84 1.09 -14.19 -4.69
C TRP A 84 1.56 -15.61 -5.03
N HIS A 85 2.89 -15.81 -5.02
CA HIS A 85 3.55 -17.08 -5.37
C HIS A 85 3.18 -17.57 -6.78
N ASP A 86 3.08 -16.64 -7.73
CA ASP A 86 2.64 -16.84 -9.11
C ASP A 86 1.19 -17.36 -9.27
N LYS A 87 0.46 -17.51 -8.19
CA LYS A 87 -0.93 -17.99 -8.21
C LYS A 87 -1.89 -17.04 -8.94
N VAL A 88 -1.64 -15.73 -8.85
CA VAL A 88 -2.50 -14.73 -9.52
C VAL A 88 -2.47 -14.92 -11.04
N ALA A 89 -1.35 -15.31 -11.61
CA ALA A 89 -1.19 -15.59 -13.02
C ALA A 89 -1.71 -16.98 -13.44
N ASP A 90 -1.94 -17.88 -12.50
CA ASP A 90 -2.42 -19.24 -12.75
C ASP A 90 -3.96 -19.28 -12.69
N PRO A 91 -4.65 -19.51 -13.83
CA PRO A 91 -6.11 -19.56 -13.86
C PRO A 91 -6.69 -20.75 -13.09
N ALA A 92 -5.89 -21.76 -12.73
CA ALA A 92 -6.31 -22.88 -11.90
C ALA A 92 -6.34 -22.52 -10.40
N SER A 93 -5.63 -21.48 -9.98
CA SER A 93 -5.63 -21.00 -8.60
C SER A 93 -6.86 -20.12 -8.35
N ARG A 94 -7.82 -20.64 -7.57
CA ARG A 94 -9.12 -20.02 -7.31
C ARG A 94 -9.46 -19.87 -5.83
N ASP A 95 -8.46 -20.00 -4.96
CA ASP A 95 -8.63 -19.74 -3.52
C ASP A 95 -8.98 -18.27 -3.26
N GLY A 96 -9.56 -17.99 -2.11
CA GLY A 96 -10.12 -16.68 -1.79
C GLY A 96 -9.11 -15.53 -1.87
N LEU A 97 -7.90 -15.71 -1.33
CA LEU A 97 -6.86 -14.66 -1.38
C LEU A 97 -6.33 -14.43 -2.78
N THR A 98 -6.09 -15.49 -3.55
CA THR A 98 -5.64 -15.36 -4.94
C THR A 98 -6.68 -14.61 -5.77
N THR A 99 -7.94 -14.96 -5.62
CA THR A 99 -9.04 -14.28 -6.31
C THR A 99 -9.14 -12.81 -5.91
N LEU A 100 -9.04 -12.52 -4.61
CA LEU A 100 -9.04 -11.14 -4.10
C LEU A 100 -7.93 -10.30 -4.72
N LEU A 101 -6.70 -10.81 -4.72
CA LEU A 101 -5.55 -10.09 -5.28
C LEU A 101 -5.63 -9.94 -6.80
N ARG A 102 -6.11 -10.96 -7.49
CA ARG A 102 -6.36 -10.91 -8.95
C ARG A 102 -7.38 -9.83 -9.29
N ASP A 103 -8.50 -9.81 -8.60
CA ASP A 103 -9.57 -8.83 -8.82
C ASP A 103 -9.11 -7.42 -8.45
N LEU A 104 -8.34 -7.27 -7.38
CA LEU A 104 -7.74 -5.99 -6.99
C LEU A 104 -6.79 -5.47 -8.07
N GLY A 105 -5.90 -6.31 -8.59
CA GLY A 105 -4.98 -5.94 -9.66
C GLY A 105 -5.72 -5.49 -10.91
N LYS A 106 -6.79 -6.17 -11.28
CA LYS A 106 -7.66 -5.78 -12.39
C LYS A 106 -8.34 -4.44 -12.15
N ALA A 107 -8.91 -4.24 -10.96
CA ALA A 107 -9.56 -3.00 -10.58
C ALA A 107 -8.58 -1.81 -10.64
N LEU A 108 -7.34 -2.00 -10.19
CA LEU A 108 -6.32 -0.95 -10.22
C LEU A 108 -5.87 -0.61 -11.65
N ARG A 109 -5.82 -1.58 -12.55
CA ARG A 109 -5.53 -1.31 -13.98
C ARG A 109 -6.63 -0.51 -14.66
N GLU A 110 -7.85 -0.63 -14.19
CA GLU A 110 -9.03 0.06 -14.74
C GLU A 110 -9.36 1.36 -13.99
N ASP A 111 -8.63 1.69 -12.93
CA ASP A 111 -8.88 2.89 -12.11
C ASP A 111 -8.24 4.13 -12.74
N ASP A 112 -9.07 5.07 -13.16
CA ASP A 112 -8.62 6.32 -13.82
C ASP A 112 -7.80 7.24 -12.91
N ARG A 113 -7.86 7.03 -11.60
CA ARG A 113 -7.07 7.80 -10.63
C ARG A 113 -5.60 7.38 -10.59
N LEU A 114 -5.26 6.25 -11.22
CA LEU A 114 -3.95 5.61 -11.11
C LEU A 114 -3.33 5.33 -12.49
N LEU A 115 -2.01 5.43 -12.54
CA LEU A 115 -1.20 4.91 -13.65
C LEU A 115 -0.39 3.73 -13.09
N PRO A 116 -0.86 2.47 -13.29
CA PRO A 116 -0.27 1.30 -12.66
C PRO A 116 0.79 0.62 -13.52
N LEU A 117 1.72 -0.06 -12.84
CA LEU A 117 2.73 -0.93 -13.43
C LEU A 117 2.94 -2.12 -12.49
N LEU A 118 2.92 -3.34 -13.02
CA LEU A 118 3.29 -4.54 -12.28
C LEU A 118 4.74 -4.91 -12.61
N LEU A 119 5.59 -4.90 -11.59
CA LEU A 119 6.99 -5.31 -11.68
C LEU A 119 7.14 -6.75 -11.20
N PRO A 120 7.71 -7.67 -11.99
CA PRO A 120 7.94 -9.05 -11.58
C PRO A 120 9.20 -9.16 -10.69
N VAL A 121 9.28 -8.35 -9.66
CA VAL A 121 10.35 -8.31 -8.67
C VAL A 121 9.83 -8.93 -7.38
N GLY A 122 10.60 -9.85 -6.78
CA GLY A 122 10.16 -10.58 -5.60
C GLY A 122 8.85 -11.33 -5.88
N ASP A 123 7.85 -11.12 -5.03
CA ASP A 123 6.50 -11.71 -5.18
C ASP A 123 5.52 -10.77 -5.95
N GLY A 124 6.07 -9.89 -6.76
CA GLY A 124 5.33 -8.92 -7.57
C GLY A 124 5.03 -7.62 -6.85
N LEU A 125 5.61 -6.54 -7.35
CA LEU A 125 5.32 -5.17 -6.89
C LEU A 125 4.38 -4.50 -7.89
N LEU A 126 3.20 -4.11 -7.42
CA LEU A 126 2.36 -3.19 -8.16
C LEU A 126 2.71 -1.78 -7.73
N VAL A 127 3.14 -0.96 -8.68
CA VAL A 127 3.52 0.44 -8.45
C VAL A 127 2.56 1.31 -9.24
N ALA A 128 1.87 2.21 -8.56
CA ALA A 128 0.86 3.05 -9.21
C ALA A 128 1.04 4.51 -8.82
N LYS A 129 1.16 5.38 -9.81
CA LYS A 129 1.20 6.82 -9.61
C LYS A 129 -0.22 7.38 -9.54
N LYS A 130 -0.53 8.15 -8.51
CA LYS A 130 -1.79 8.89 -8.45
C LYS A 130 -1.75 10.04 -9.44
N VAL A 131 -2.69 10.06 -10.38
CA VAL A 131 -2.83 11.09 -11.39
C VAL A 131 -4.01 12.00 -11.06
N TRP A 132 -3.97 13.23 -11.57
CA TRP A 132 -5.08 14.15 -11.46
C TRP A 132 -6.22 13.70 -12.39
N VAL A 133 -7.42 13.63 -11.86
CA VAL A 133 -8.64 13.38 -12.65
C VAL A 133 -9.43 14.68 -12.66
N PRO A 134 -9.78 15.22 -13.84
CA PRO A 134 -10.65 16.38 -13.90
C PRO A 134 -11.99 16.03 -13.24
N GLU A 135 -12.49 16.94 -12.40
CA GLU A 135 -13.87 16.85 -11.98
C GLU A 135 -14.73 16.91 -13.25
N SER A 136 -15.61 15.92 -13.41
CA SER A 136 -16.61 15.96 -14.48
C SER A 136 -17.41 17.24 -14.29
N GLY A 137 -17.13 18.24 -15.12
CA GLY A 137 -17.87 19.50 -15.08
C GLY A 137 -19.37 19.22 -15.25
N GLU A 138 -20.16 19.79 -14.34
CA GLU A 138 -21.59 19.92 -14.55
C GLU A 138 -21.88 20.73 -15.80
#